data_d0fe980ed7b21c314d941df4de8c2feb
#
_entry.id   d0fe980ed7b21c314d941df4de8c2feb
#
_cell.length_a   1.000
_cell.length_b   1.000
_cell.length_c   1.000
_cell.angle_alpha   90.00
_cell.angle_beta   90.00
_cell.angle_gamma   90.00
#
_symmetry.space_group_name_H-M   'P 1'
#
loop_
_entity.id
_entity.type
_entity.pdbx_description
1 polymer ?
#
loop_
_entity_poly.entity_id
_entity_poly.type
_entity_poly.pdbx_seq_one_letter_code
_entity_poly.pdbx_strand_id
1 'polypeptide(L)'
;MAPLTAGASAADLITREDVASMVGQLLIVGLPAKIPDDESAQLLAQQLTQGKVGGSILLRHNIKDRNSVLALTDLFMRANPQVLNAVDQEGGLVQRLSKELGFTRLPRARWVATNLSRLQARELYFEAGEEMRRAGFNLNLAPSVDWHDPENPVIGKHGRSFGSHQEVIERYATSFIEGMQRAGLAATLKHFPGHGTSQGDSHNGFVDITSTWDEKELVPFQRLAARAHVVMGGHLFHPRFSDGELPITFSTRALQSELRDQLGFSGAIITDDLDMGAIRKSYSLEDAVVRSLQAGNDLILMSNSLAYDPDLPDKTVDWVLRAIAEQRLSVARLRDAYERVVQLKQRFEFILPAFG
;
A
#
# COMPACT_ATOMS: atom_id res chain seq x y z
N MET A 1 -2.35 4.39 56.06
CA MET A 1 -2.70 5.35 54.99
C MET A 1 -1.86 5.02 53.78
N ALA A 2 -2.46 4.38 52.77
CA ALA A 2 -1.81 4.12 51.51
C ALA A 2 -1.94 5.36 50.60
N PRO A 3 -0.92 5.74 49.81
CA PRO A 3 -1.02 6.87 48.92
C PRO A 3 -1.94 6.51 47.72
N LEU A 4 -2.85 7.42 47.43
CA LEU A 4 -3.73 7.43 46.27
C LEU A 4 -2.87 7.42 44.98
N THR A 5 -3.14 6.47 44.11
CA THR A 5 -2.62 6.41 42.73
C THR A 5 -3.00 7.67 42.00
N ALA A 6 -2.01 8.29 41.35
CA ALA A 6 -2.17 9.45 40.50
C ALA A 6 -3.21 9.13 39.40
N GLY A 7 -4.24 9.96 39.31
CA GLY A 7 -5.26 9.87 38.28
C GLY A 7 -4.66 10.09 36.87
N ALA A 8 -5.12 9.32 35.94
CA ALA A 8 -4.86 9.55 34.52
C ALA A 8 -5.27 11.00 34.16
N SER A 9 -4.40 11.71 33.46
CA SER A 9 -4.66 13.05 32.95
C SER A 9 -5.86 13.01 31.99
N ALA A 10 -6.69 14.07 32.02
CA ALA A 10 -7.80 14.21 31.04
C ALA A 10 -7.33 14.17 29.56
N ALA A 11 -6.03 14.26 29.31
CA ALA A 11 -5.41 14.09 27.98
C ALA A 11 -5.31 12.62 27.52
N ASP A 12 -5.61 11.63 28.40
CA ASP A 12 -5.49 10.20 28.09
C ASP A 12 -6.83 9.52 27.73
N LEU A 13 -7.94 10.24 27.74
CA LEU A 13 -9.26 9.72 27.40
C LEU A 13 -9.52 9.91 25.89
N ILE A 14 -9.06 8.96 25.08
CA ILE A 14 -9.44 8.91 23.66
C ILE A 14 -10.89 8.43 23.53
N THR A 15 -11.69 9.12 22.72
CA THR A 15 -13.07 8.73 22.45
C THR A 15 -13.15 7.69 21.31
N ARG A 16 -14.30 6.98 21.23
CA ARG A 16 -14.59 6.12 20.07
C ARG A 16 -14.51 6.91 18.74
N GLU A 17 -15.02 8.15 18.75
CA GLU A 17 -15.04 9.02 17.56
C GLU A 17 -13.63 9.40 17.13
N ASP A 18 -12.73 9.71 18.06
CA ASP A 18 -11.32 9.99 17.77
C ASP A 18 -10.64 8.76 17.15
N VAL A 19 -10.86 7.57 17.70
CA VAL A 19 -10.31 6.33 17.15
C VAL A 19 -10.89 6.04 15.77
N ALA A 20 -12.21 6.18 15.59
CA ALA A 20 -12.87 5.95 14.32
C ALA A 20 -12.35 6.90 13.24
N SER A 21 -12.18 8.19 13.57
CA SER A 21 -11.63 9.19 12.66
C SER A 21 -10.19 8.85 12.23
N MET A 22 -9.34 8.44 13.16
CA MET A 22 -7.97 8.03 12.82
C MET A 22 -7.95 6.75 12.00
N VAL A 23 -8.60 5.68 12.47
CA VAL A 23 -8.63 4.37 11.80
C VAL A 23 -9.15 4.49 10.37
N GLY A 24 -10.24 5.21 10.15
CA GLY A 24 -10.81 5.41 8.83
C GLY A 24 -9.78 5.92 7.83
N GLN A 25 -8.94 6.87 8.22
CA GLN A 25 -7.91 7.42 7.34
C GLN A 25 -6.81 6.43 6.96
N LEU A 26 -6.60 5.37 7.76
CA LEU A 26 -5.58 4.35 7.51
C LEU A 26 -6.06 3.26 6.55
N LEU A 27 -7.37 3.16 6.26
CA LEU A 27 -7.94 2.08 5.47
C LEU A 27 -7.94 2.41 3.98
N ILE A 28 -7.37 1.50 3.18
CA ILE A 28 -7.55 1.44 1.74
C ILE A 28 -8.32 0.15 1.46
N VAL A 29 -9.54 0.27 0.95
CA VAL A 29 -10.44 -0.88 0.75
C VAL A 29 -10.81 -1.05 -0.72
N GLY A 30 -10.94 -2.31 -1.12
CA GLY A 30 -11.51 -2.68 -2.41
C GLY A 30 -13.03 -2.93 -2.32
N LEU A 31 -13.63 -3.20 -3.47
CA LEU A 31 -15.07 -3.39 -3.63
C LEU A 31 -15.37 -4.24 -4.87
N PRO A 32 -16.56 -4.87 -4.96
CA PRO A 32 -16.93 -5.63 -6.18
C PRO A 32 -17.43 -4.77 -7.34
N ALA A 33 -17.71 -3.47 -7.12
CA ALA A 33 -18.31 -2.58 -8.12
C ALA A 33 -17.49 -2.43 -9.41
N LYS A 34 -18.20 -2.20 -10.53
CA LYS A 34 -17.62 -1.88 -11.85
C LYS A 34 -18.10 -0.54 -12.40
N ILE A 35 -19.19 -0.01 -11.86
CA ILE A 35 -19.79 1.26 -12.27
C ILE A 35 -20.25 2.03 -11.02
N PRO A 36 -20.43 3.36 -11.12
CA PRO A 36 -20.85 4.18 -9.98
C PRO A 36 -22.20 3.77 -9.37
N ASP A 37 -23.14 3.27 -10.18
CA ASP A 37 -24.49 2.92 -9.72
C ASP A 37 -24.54 1.60 -8.94
N ASP A 38 -23.45 0.84 -8.91
CA ASP A 38 -23.37 -0.38 -8.08
C ASP A 38 -23.47 -0.01 -6.60
N GLU A 39 -24.26 -0.78 -5.85
CA GLU A 39 -24.53 -0.54 -4.41
C GLU A 39 -23.24 -0.41 -3.59
N SER A 40 -22.26 -1.26 -3.86
CA SER A 40 -20.96 -1.19 -3.17
C SER A 40 -20.14 0.06 -3.50
N ALA A 41 -20.33 0.66 -4.69
CA ALA A 41 -19.68 1.93 -5.05
C ALA A 41 -20.32 3.10 -4.31
N GLN A 42 -21.66 3.13 -4.25
CA GLN A 42 -22.41 4.16 -3.51
C GLN A 42 -22.12 4.08 -2.01
N LEU A 43 -22.07 2.86 -1.45
CA LEU A 43 -21.69 2.66 -0.05
C LEU A 43 -20.27 3.15 0.25
N LEU A 44 -19.28 2.83 -0.60
CA LEU A 44 -17.92 3.31 -0.41
C LEU A 44 -17.86 4.84 -0.49
N ALA A 45 -18.56 5.47 -1.42
CA ALA A 45 -18.64 6.93 -1.49
C ALA A 45 -19.23 7.52 -0.21
N GLN A 46 -20.28 6.92 0.35
CA GLN A 46 -20.85 7.34 1.63
C GLN A 46 -19.84 7.17 2.79
N GLN A 47 -19.12 6.05 2.85
CA GLN A 47 -18.09 5.78 3.86
C GLN A 47 -16.92 6.77 3.75
N LEU A 48 -16.51 7.14 2.53
CA LEU A 48 -15.51 8.19 2.27
C LEU A 48 -15.96 9.55 2.77
N THR A 49 -17.22 9.94 2.50
CA THR A 49 -17.82 11.20 2.99
C THR A 49 -17.87 11.25 4.52
N GLN A 50 -18.12 10.11 5.15
CA GLN A 50 -18.17 9.98 6.62
C GLN A 50 -16.79 9.85 7.29
N GLY A 51 -15.70 9.78 6.49
CA GLY A 51 -14.36 9.58 7.01
C GLY A 51 -14.08 8.16 7.55
N LYS A 52 -14.96 7.20 7.29
CA LYS A 52 -14.82 5.79 7.72
C LYS A 52 -13.79 5.02 6.91
N VAL A 53 -13.46 5.51 5.71
CA VAL A 53 -12.46 4.95 4.80
C VAL A 53 -11.61 6.09 4.26
N GLY A 54 -10.32 5.87 4.17
CA GLY A 54 -9.34 6.85 3.71
C GLY A 54 -8.93 6.69 2.25
N GLY A 55 -9.18 5.54 1.66
CA GLY A 55 -8.80 5.26 0.27
C GLY A 55 -9.53 4.06 -0.34
N SER A 56 -9.45 3.97 -1.65
CA SER A 56 -9.94 2.85 -2.45
C SER A 56 -8.81 2.16 -3.19
N ILE A 57 -8.96 0.87 -3.48
CA ILE A 57 -8.13 0.18 -4.47
C ILE A 57 -9.03 -0.36 -5.58
N LEU A 58 -8.66 -0.08 -6.84
CA LEU A 58 -9.30 -0.68 -8.00
C LEU A 58 -8.42 -1.81 -8.54
N LEU A 59 -8.99 -3.02 -8.51
CA LEU A 59 -8.39 -4.23 -9.05
C LEU A 59 -8.90 -4.49 -10.47
N ARG A 60 -8.34 -5.52 -11.15
CA ARG A 60 -8.71 -5.81 -12.53
C ARG A 60 -10.21 -6.06 -12.74
N HIS A 61 -10.90 -6.66 -11.78
CA HIS A 61 -12.32 -6.96 -11.89
C HIS A 61 -13.21 -5.71 -11.85
N ASN A 62 -12.73 -4.59 -11.27
CA ASN A 62 -13.45 -3.32 -11.22
C ASN A 62 -13.41 -2.56 -12.57
N ILE A 63 -12.43 -2.87 -13.42
CA ILE A 63 -12.14 -2.10 -14.61
C ILE A 63 -12.84 -2.73 -15.82
N LYS A 64 -14.01 -2.21 -16.16
CA LYS A 64 -14.79 -2.61 -17.33
C LYS A 64 -14.23 -1.98 -18.61
N ASP A 65 -14.06 -0.66 -18.58
CA ASP A 65 -13.51 0.19 -19.63
C ASP A 65 -13.00 1.51 -19.01
N ARG A 66 -12.42 2.37 -19.84
CA ARG A 66 -11.89 3.67 -19.40
C ARG A 66 -12.95 4.56 -18.75
N ASN A 67 -14.15 4.61 -19.34
CA ASN A 67 -15.20 5.50 -18.84
C ASN A 67 -15.72 5.06 -17.48
N SER A 68 -15.86 3.77 -17.24
CA SER A 68 -16.28 3.23 -15.93
C SER A 68 -15.25 3.51 -14.85
N VAL A 69 -13.95 3.44 -15.14
CA VAL A 69 -12.90 3.83 -14.20
C VAL A 69 -13.00 5.31 -13.85
N LEU A 70 -13.07 6.18 -14.87
CA LEU A 70 -13.20 7.62 -14.66
C LEU A 70 -14.43 7.97 -13.80
N ALA A 71 -15.56 7.32 -14.07
CA ALA A 71 -16.79 7.56 -13.32
C ALA A 71 -16.71 7.07 -11.87
N LEU A 72 -16.10 5.90 -11.61
CA LEU A 72 -15.89 5.40 -10.24
C LEU A 72 -14.96 6.29 -9.44
N THR A 73 -13.82 6.64 -10.00
CA THR A 73 -12.85 7.51 -9.30
C THR A 73 -13.38 8.93 -9.10
N ASP A 74 -14.15 9.48 -10.05
CA ASP A 74 -14.84 10.77 -9.89
C ASP A 74 -15.85 10.73 -8.73
N LEU A 75 -16.63 9.66 -8.62
CA LEU A 75 -17.54 9.45 -7.48
C LEU A 75 -16.78 9.50 -6.15
N PHE A 76 -15.63 8.81 -6.05
CA PHE A 76 -14.84 8.76 -4.82
C PHE A 76 -14.14 10.10 -4.51
N MET A 77 -13.61 10.78 -5.53
CA MET A 77 -13.01 12.11 -5.36
C MET A 77 -14.02 13.17 -4.93
N ARG A 78 -15.26 13.12 -5.45
CA ARG A 78 -16.34 14.02 -5.01
C ARG A 78 -16.78 13.73 -3.58
N ALA A 79 -16.79 12.45 -3.18
CA ALA A 79 -17.12 12.07 -1.81
C ALA A 79 -16.03 12.53 -0.81
N ASN A 80 -14.76 12.45 -1.20
CA ASN A 80 -13.64 12.94 -0.39
C ASN A 80 -12.46 13.35 -1.30
N PRO A 81 -12.15 14.66 -1.45
CA PRO A 81 -11.02 15.13 -2.26
C PRO A 81 -9.65 14.61 -1.80
N GLN A 82 -9.53 14.21 -0.54
CA GLN A 82 -8.31 13.64 0.04
C GLN A 82 -8.28 12.11 0.00
N VAL A 83 -9.15 11.48 -0.78
CA VAL A 83 -9.13 10.02 -0.97
C VAL A 83 -7.81 9.56 -1.59
N LEU A 84 -7.26 8.45 -1.10
CA LEU A 84 -6.18 7.73 -1.77
C LEU A 84 -6.80 6.70 -2.74
N ASN A 85 -6.88 7.05 -4.02
CA ASN A 85 -7.29 6.09 -5.05
C ASN A 85 -6.07 5.33 -5.54
N ALA A 86 -5.96 4.07 -5.13
CA ALA A 86 -4.82 3.20 -5.38
C ALA A 86 -5.05 2.26 -6.57
N VAL A 87 -3.96 1.90 -7.24
CA VAL A 87 -3.95 0.89 -8.31
C VAL A 87 -2.57 0.26 -8.44
N ASP A 88 -2.50 -1.02 -8.85
CA ASP A 88 -1.26 -1.66 -9.28
C ASP A 88 -0.99 -1.39 -10.75
N GLN A 89 -0.11 -0.48 -11.04
CA GLN A 89 0.30 -0.15 -12.42
C GLN A 89 1.83 -0.20 -12.55
N GLU A 90 2.37 -1.43 -12.48
CA GLU A 90 3.81 -1.68 -12.66
C GLU A 90 4.21 -1.66 -14.15
N GLY A 91 3.29 -2.06 -15.00
CA GLY A 91 3.50 -2.39 -16.40
C GLY A 91 3.61 -3.90 -16.65
N GLY A 92 3.53 -4.29 -17.91
CA GLY A 92 3.57 -5.70 -18.31
C GLY A 92 2.37 -6.50 -17.80
N LEU A 93 2.63 -7.54 -16.99
CA LEU A 93 1.57 -8.41 -16.46
C LEU A 93 0.77 -7.72 -15.34
N VAL A 94 1.46 -6.95 -14.48
CA VAL A 94 0.83 -6.21 -13.38
C VAL A 94 0.47 -4.80 -13.86
N GLN A 95 -0.60 -4.77 -14.63
CA GLN A 95 -1.15 -3.56 -15.23
C GLN A 95 -2.67 -3.67 -15.23
N ARG A 96 -3.34 -2.83 -14.42
CA ARG A 96 -4.80 -2.80 -14.35
C ARG A 96 -5.38 -1.93 -15.47
N LEU A 97 -4.74 -0.78 -15.71
CA LEU A 97 -5.08 0.16 -16.78
C LEU A 97 -4.39 -0.31 -18.08
N SER A 98 -5.01 -1.21 -18.80
CA SER A 98 -4.45 -1.85 -19.98
C SER A 98 -4.93 -1.23 -21.28
N LYS A 99 -4.20 -1.51 -22.39
CA LYS A 99 -4.54 -1.01 -23.73
C LYS A 99 -5.92 -1.48 -24.21
N GLU A 100 -6.28 -2.71 -23.87
CA GLU A 100 -7.57 -3.32 -24.23
C GLU A 100 -8.75 -2.59 -23.56
N LEU A 101 -8.47 -1.86 -22.49
CA LEU A 101 -9.43 -1.07 -21.73
C LEU A 101 -9.36 0.43 -22.06
N GLY A 102 -8.61 0.80 -23.11
CA GLY A 102 -8.50 2.17 -23.61
C GLY A 102 -7.41 3.01 -22.96
N PHE A 103 -6.45 2.37 -22.25
CA PHE A 103 -5.31 3.05 -21.64
C PHE A 103 -4.01 2.79 -22.39
N THR A 104 -3.01 3.62 -22.18
CA THR A 104 -1.68 3.42 -22.75
C THR A 104 -1.01 2.18 -22.16
N ARG A 105 -0.42 1.34 -23.01
CA ARG A 105 0.32 0.17 -22.58
C ARG A 105 1.63 0.59 -21.91
N LEU A 106 1.81 0.21 -20.63
CA LEU A 106 3.07 0.37 -19.94
C LEU A 106 3.90 -0.93 -20.06
N PRO A 107 5.13 -0.88 -20.61
CA PRO A 107 5.98 -2.06 -20.71
C PRO A 107 6.40 -2.57 -19.33
N ARG A 108 6.71 -3.88 -19.24
CA ARG A 108 7.27 -4.47 -18.01
C ARG A 108 8.60 -3.82 -17.63
N ALA A 109 8.90 -3.74 -16.34
CA ALA A 109 10.08 -3.08 -15.78
C ALA A 109 11.39 -3.58 -16.42
N ARG A 110 11.55 -4.90 -16.62
CA ARG A 110 12.72 -5.51 -17.27
C ARG A 110 12.94 -4.98 -18.69
N TRP A 111 11.87 -4.85 -19.47
CA TRP A 111 11.96 -4.31 -20.82
C TRP A 111 12.39 -2.84 -20.81
N VAL A 112 11.83 -2.03 -19.92
CA VAL A 112 12.19 -0.61 -19.77
C VAL A 112 13.68 -0.48 -19.45
N ALA A 113 14.17 -1.25 -18.48
CA ALA A 113 15.57 -1.20 -18.07
C ALA A 113 16.56 -1.68 -19.14
N THR A 114 16.09 -2.51 -20.09
CA THR A 114 16.93 -3.05 -21.17
C THR A 114 16.93 -2.16 -22.41
N ASN A 115 15.84 -1.43 -22.68
CA ASN A 115 15.63 -0.79 -23.98
C ASN A 115 15.60 0.74 -23.92
N LEU A 116 15.40 1.34 -22.75
CA LEU A 116 15.30 2.79 -22.61
C LEU A 116 16.47 3.37 -21.80
N SER A 117 16.88 4.58 -22.16
CA SER A 117 17.74 5.39 -21.29
C SER A 117 16.96 5.83 -20.05
N ARG A 118 17.69 6.28 -19.00
CA ARG A 118 17.08 6.83 -17.78
C ARG A 118 16.06 7.95 -18.07
N LEU A 119 16.41 8.87 -18.99
CA LEU A 119 15.54 10.00 -19.33
C LEU A 119 14.28 9.55 -20.06
N GLN A 120 14.41 8.61 -21.02
CA GLN A 120 13.25 8.03 -21.72
C GLN A 120 12.33 7.26 -20.76
N ALA A 121 12.92 6.49 -19.82
CA ALA A 121 12.13 5.78 -18.81
C ALA A 121 11.37 6.77 -17.91
N ARG A 122 12.00 7.85 -17.46
CA ARG A 122 11.34 8.87 -16.65
C ARG A 122 10.20 9.55 -17.39
N GLU A 123 10.37 9.88 -18.66
CA GLU A 123 9.29 10.49 -19.46
C GLU A 123 8.15 9.51 -19.71
N LEU A 124 8.43 8.24 -20.02
CA LEU A 124 7.43 7.18 -20.13
C LEU A 124 6.59 7.05 -18.86
N TYR A 125 7.22 7.05 -17.68
CA TYR A 125 6.53 6.95 -16.40
C TYR A 125 5.77 8.22 -16.05
N PHE A 126 6.25 9.39 -16.47
CA PHE A 126 5.52 10.64 -16.33
C PHE A 126 4.23 10.65 -17.17
N GLU A 127 4.31 10.27 -18.46
CA GLU A 127 3.14 10.20 -19.36
C GLU A 127 2.11 9.20 -18.84
N ALA A 128 2.56 8.01 -18.39
CA ALA A 128 1.68 7.03 -17.76
C ALA A 128 1.06 7.56 -16.45
N GLY A 129 1.83 8.26 -15.65
CA GLY A 129 1.37 8.90 -14.43
C GLY A 129 0.32 9.98 -14.69
N GLU A 130 0.52 10.83 -15.71
CA GLU A 130 -0.48 11.82 -16.11
C GLU A 130 -1.80 11.16 -16.54
N GLU A 131 -1.72 10.04 -17.28
CA GLU A 131 -2.92 9.30 -17.66
C GLU A 131 -3.63 8.73 -16.44
N MET A 132 -2.88 8.15 -15.49
CA MET A 132 -3.40 7.66 -14.20
C MET A 132 -4.04 8.80 -13.39
N ARG A 133 -3.36 9.95 -13.30
CA ARG A 133 -3.87 11.13 -12.57
C ARG A 133 -5.18 11.64 -13.17
N ARG A 134 -5.26 11.73 -14.50
CA ARG A 134 -6.50 12.06 -15.21
C ARG A 134 -7.60 11.01 -15.03
N ALA A 135 -7.20 9.75 -14.79
CA ALA A 135 -8.13 8.67 -14.45
C ALA A 135 -8.49 8.63 -12.95
N GLY A 136 -8.12 9.65 -12.17
CA GLY A 136 -8.50 9.80 -10.77
C GLY A 136 -7.69 8.98 -9.77
N PHE A 137 -6.49 8.51 -10.13
CA PHE A 137 -5.56 7.85 -9.21
C PHE A 137 -4.52 8.83 -8.66
N ASN A 138 -4.08 8.62 -7.42
CA ASN A 138 -3.00 9.38 -6.77
C ASN A 138 -2.02 8.51 -5.99
N LEU A 139 -2.26 7.19 -5.91
CA LEU A 139 -1.36 6.22 -5.31
C LEU A 139 -1.14 5.06 -6.28
N ASN A 140 0.11 4.88 -6.72
CA ASN A 140 0.50 3.71 -7.49
C ASN A 140 1.24 2.72 -6.58
N LEU A 141 0.72 1.50 -6.44
CA LEU A 141 1.36 0.41 -5.71
C LEU A 141 2.48 -0.22 -6.55
N ALA A 142 3.41 0.61 -6.97
CA ALA A 142 4.57 0.32 -7.81
C ALA A 142 5.66 1.41 -7.58
N PRO A 143 6.93 1.13 -7.88
CA PRO A 143 7.46 -0.04 -8.61
C PRO A 143 7.85 -1.21 -7.69
N SER A 144 7.95 -2.42 -8.26
CA SER A 144 8.76 -3.48 -7.67
C SER A 144 10.23 -3.11 -7.79
N VAL A 145 10.94 -3.13 -6.66
CA VAL A 145 12.40 -2.97 -6.59
C VAL A 145 13.11 -4.28 -6.23
N ASP A 146 12.33 -5.37 -6.25
CA ASP A 146 12.81 -6.72 -6.01
C ASP A 146 13.92 -7.09 -7.00
N TRP A 147 14.85 -7.95 -6.55
CA TRP A 147 15.93 -8.46 -7.37
C TRP A 147 15.41 -9.35 -8.50
N HIS A 148 16.07 -9.33 -9.66
CA HIS A 148 15.71 -10.22 -10.76
C HIS A 148 16.39 -11.57 -10.62
N ASP A 149 15.61 -12.59 -10.31
CA ASP A 149 15.95 -13.99 -10.48
C ASP A 149 14.99 -14.59 -11.54
N PRO A 150 15.47 -15.09 -12.68
CA PRO A 150 14.62 -15.65 -13.75
C PRO A 150 13.78 -16.85 -13.28
N GLU A 151 14.19 -17.55 -12.24
CA GLU A 151 13.45 -18.69 -11.70
C GLU A 151 12.35 -18.28 -10.71
N ASN A 152 12.39 -17.04 -10.20
CA ASN A 152 11.35 -16.55 -9.30
C ASN A 152 9.98 -16.55 -9.98
N PRO A 153 8.97 -17.24 -9.40
CA PRO A 153 7.67 -17.46 -10.06
C PRO A 153 6.80 -16.19 -10.16
N VAL A 154 7.06 -15.18 -9.31
CA VAL A 154 6.18 -14.00 -9.14
C VAL A 154 6.82 -12.75 -9.73
N ILE A 155 8.10 -12.56 -9.59
CA ILE A 155 8.83 -11.35 -9.99
C ILE A 155 9.59 -11.58 -11.30
N GLY A 156 10.57 -12.51 -11.27
CA GLY A 156 11.52 -12.69 -12.35
C GLY A 156 10.89 -13.19 -13.65
N LYS A 157 10.13 -14.30 -13.60
CA LYS A 157 9.44 -14.89 -14.76
C LYS A 157 8.55 -13.89 -15.50
N HIS A 158 7.99 -12.93 -14.79
CA HIS A 158 7.08 -11.92 -15.36
C HIS A 158 7.79 -10.61 -15.74
N GLY A 159 9.09 -10.48 -15.43
CA GLY A 159 9.87 -9.28 -15.72
C GLY A 159 9.41 -8.05 -14.95
N ARG A 160 8.90 -8.24 -13.72
CA ARG A 160 8.47 -7.17 -12.81
C ARG A 160 9.65 -6.41 -12.21
N SER A 161 10.82 -7.02 -12.12
CA SER A 161 12.07 -6.41 -11.67
C SER A 161 12.78 -5.67 -12.81
N PHE A 162 13.47 -4.58 -12.48
CA PHE A 162 14.33 -3.85 -13.41
C PHE A 162 15.61 -4.63 -13.77
N GLY A 163 16.16 -5.42 -12.86
CA GLY A 163 17.41 -6.16 -13.10
C GLY A 163 17.97 -6.92 -11.91
N SER A 164 19.16 -7.50 -12.16
CA SER A 164 19.96 -8.24 -11.19
C SER A 164 21.24 -7.50 -10.78
N HIS A 165 21.23 -6.15 -10.85
CA HIS A 165 22.31 -5.27 -10.39
C HIS A 165 21.67 -4.07 -9.71
N GLN A 166 22.17 -3.74 -8.52
CA GLN A 166 21.63 -2.66 -7.69
C GLN A 166 21.55 -1.32 -8.42
N GLU A 167 22.58 -0.98 -9.21
CA GLU A 167 22.66 0.29 -9.94
C GLU A 167 21.57 0.38 -11.02
N VAL A 168 21.18 -0.74 -11.62
CA VAL A 168 20.11 -0.79 -12.61
C VAL A 168 18.77 -0.62 -11.91
N ILE A 169 18.53 -1.34 -10.81
CA ILE A 169 17.29 -1.22 -10.03
C ILE A 169 17.14 0.21 -9.52
N GLU A 170 18.17 0.76 -8.86
CA GLU A 170 18.15 2.13 -8.33
C GLU A 170 17.87 3.16 -9.43
N ARG A 171 18.56 3.06 -10.58
CA ARG A 171 18.42 3.98 -11.71
C ARG A 171 17.00 4.04 -12.23
N TYR A 172 16.40 2.90 -12.51
CA TYR A 172 15.08 2.83 -13.14
C TYR A 172 13.94 2.98 -12.15
N ALA A 173 14.09 2.52 -10.91
CA ALA A 173 13.15 2.83 -9.85
C ALA A 173 13.12 4.33 -9.53
N THR A 174 14.30 5.01 -9.53
CA THR A 174 14.35 6.48 -9.42
C THR A 174 13.59 7.14 -10.57
N SER A 175 13.77 6.66 -11.82
CA SER A 175 13.02 7.21 -12.97
C SER A 175 11.52 7.01 -12.82
N PHE A 176 11.09 5.87 -12.27
CA PHE A 176 9.69 5.59 -11.99
C PHE A 176 9.13 6.56 -10.95
N ILE A 177 9.81 6.68 -9.79
CA ILE A 177 9.39 7.57 -8.70
C ILE A 177 9.33 9.03 -9.19
N GLU A 178 10.36 9.51 -9.87
CA GLU A 178 10.42 10.88 -10.41
C GLU A 178 9.30 11.15 -11.43
N GLY A 179 9.03 10.18 -12.33
CA GLY A 179 7.95 10.28 -13.32
C GLY A 179 6.57 10.34 -12.66
N MET A 180 6.26 9.41 -11.76
CA MET A 180 4.99 9.38 -11.03
C MET A 180 4.79 10.62 -10.17
N GLN A 181 5.82 11.02 -9.42
CA GLN A 181 5.76 12.21 -8.56
C GLN A 181 5.52 13.49 -9.36
N ARG A 182 6.18 13.66 -10.50
CA ARG A 182 5.96 14.79 -11.41
C ARG A 182 4.51 14.84 -11.93
N ALA A 183 3.88 13.68 -12.11
CA ALA A 183 2.48 13.56 -12.49
C ALA A 183 1.49 13.69 -11.31
N GLY A 184 1.96 13.89 -10.08
CA GLY A 184 1.14 14.03 -8.89
C GLY A 184 0.65 12.72 -8.28
N LEU A 185 1.41 11.62 -8.44
CA LEU A 185 1.14 10.33 -7.81
C LEU A 185 2.21 9.95 -6.81
N ALA A 186 1.79 9.37 -5.68
CA ALA A 186 2.68 8.66 -4.79
C ALA A 186 3.08 7.31 -5.43
N ALA A 187 4.36 6.97 -5.35
CA ALA A 187 4.90 5.68 -5.75
C ALA A 187 5.21 4.83 -4.51
N THR A 188 5.04 3.51 -4.62
CA THR A 188 5.23 2.54 -3.54
C THR A 188 6.36 1.59 -3.89
N LEU A 189 7.44 1.58 -3.10
CA LEU A 189 8.47 0.54 -3.23
C LEU A 189 7.98 -0.77 -2.65
N LYS A 190 8.17 -1.88 -3.37
CA LYS A 190 7.74 -3.20 -2.93
C LYS A 190 8.66 -4.30 -3.45
N HIS A 191 8.71 -5.45 -2.77
CA HIS A 191 8.08 -5.89 -1.51
C HIS A 191 9.15 -6.01 -0.42
N PHE A 192 9.16 -5.09 0.53
CA PHE A 192 10.19 -5.06 1.59
C PHE A 192 10.19 -6.36 2.40
N PRO A 193 11.36 -6.96 2.70
CA PRO A 193 12.74 -6.54 2.45
C PRO A 193 13.36 -7.12 1.16
N GLY A 194 12.56 -7.57 0.21
CA GLY A 194 12.95 -8.19 -1.05
C GLY A 194 12.27 -9.54 -1.25
N HIS A 195 11.59 -9.69 -2.40
CA HIS A 195 10.84 -10.88 -2.82
C HIS A 195 11.45 -11.53 -4.07
N GLY A 196 12.58 -10.98 -4.53
CA GLY A 196 13.13 -11.28 -5.85
C GLY A 196 13.75 -12.67 -5.98
N THR A 197 14.26 -13.26 -4.91
CA THR A 197 14.84 -14.60 -4.88
C THR A 197 13.94 -15.66 -4.22
N SER A 198 12.71 -15.30 -3.84
CA SER A 198 11.76 -16.25 -3.27
C SER A 198 11.36 -17.34 -4.26
N GLN A 199 11.07 -18.53 -3.75
CA GLN A 199 10.58 -19.67 -4.54
C GLN A 199 9.06 -19.86 -4.42
N GLY A 200 8.40 -19.09 -3.57
CA GLY A 200 6.96 -19.14 -3.32
C GLY A 200 6.21 -17.93 -3.84
N ASP A 201 4.88 -18.07 -3.90
CA ASP A 201 3.94 -17.00 -4.23
C ASP A 201 3.05 -16.72 -3.00
N SER A 202 3.18 -15.51 -2.44
CA SER A 202 2.45 -15.07 -1.25
C SER A 202 0.93 -14.96 -1.47
N HIS A 203 0.46 -14.90 -2.73
CA HIS A 203 -0.97 -15.03 -3.03
C HIS A 203 -1.51 -16.41 -2.66
N ASN A 204 -0.67 -17.44 -2.71
CA ASN A 204 -1.06 -18.82 -2.48
C ASN A 204 -0.81 -19.32 -1.05
N GLY A 205 0.00 -18.64 -0.25
CA GLY A 205 0.32 -19.06 1.12
C GLY A 205 1.60 -18.47 1.67
N PHE A 206 2.03 -19.01 2.81
CA PHE A 206 3.24 -18.59 3.52
C PHE A 206 4.49 -18.75 2.64
N VAL A 207 5.36 -17.75 2.64
CA VAL A 207 6.59 -17.73 1.85
C VAL A 207 7.78 -17.50 2.79
N ASP A 208 8.54 -18.57 3.00
CA ASP A 208 9.81 -18.53 3.73
C ASP A 208 10.96 -18.25 2.75
N ILE A 209 11.67 -17.17 2.98
CA ILE A 209 12.83 -16.74 2.18
C ILE A 209 14.17 -16.96 2.89
N THR A 210 14.19 -17.69 4.00
CA THR A 210 15.39 -17.89 4.85
C THR A 210 16.59 -18.41 4.06
N SER A 211 16.36 -19.35 3.14
CA SER A 211 17.43 -19.99 2.37
C SER A 211 17.78 -19.31 1.05
N THR A 212 16.96 -18.34 0.61
CA THR A 212 17.10 -17.74 -0.72
C THR A 212 17.42 -16.25 -0.67
N TRP A 213 16.98 -15.55 0.38
CA TRP A 213 17.19 -14.13 0.53
C TRP A 213 18.67 -13.77 0.74
N ASP A 214 19.11 -12.70 0.12
CA ASP A 214 20.48 -12.17 0.19
C ASP A 214 20.43 -10.66 0.52
N GLU A 215 21.42 -10.15 1.25
CA GLU A 215 21.50 -8.75 1.67
C GLU A 215 21.42 -7.74 0.50
N LYS A 216 21.79 -8.15 -0.70
CA LYS A 216 21.65 -7.34 -1.91
C LYS A 216 20.21 -6.94 -2.20
N GLU A 217 19.21 -7.71 -1.74
CA GLU A 217 17.79 -7.40 -1.91
C GLU A 217 17.35 -6.21 -1.05
N LEU A 218 18.03 -5.95 0.06
CA LEU A 218 17.77 -4.79 0.93
C LEU A 218 18.32 -3.49 0.34
N VAL A 219 19.37 -3.57 -0.49
CA VAL A 219 20.08 -2.38 -1.00
C VAL A 219 19.18 -1.40 -1.78
N PRO A 220 18.25 -1.85 -2.65
CA PRO A 220 17.33 -0.91 -3.32
C PRO A 220 16.48 -0.10 -2.33
N PHE A 221 15.97 -0.71 -1.28
CA PHE A 221 15.20 0.00 -0.24
C PHE A 221 16.08 1.01 0.49
N GLN A 222 17.28 0.61 0.88
CA GLN A 222 18.27 1.48 1.53
C GLN A 222 18.61 2.72 0.66
N ARG A 223 18.83 2.52 -0.63
CA ARG A 223 19.19 3.59 -1.56
C ARG A 223 18.03 4.52 -1.92
N LEU A 224 16.81 4.01 -1.87
CA LEU A 224 15.62 4.71 -2.33
C LEU A 224 14.74 5.24 -1.18
N ALA A 225 15.03 4.89 0.09
CA ALA A 225 14.23 5.28 1.26
C ALA A 225 13.94 6.79 1.31
N ALA A 226 14.94 7.63 1.07
CA ALA A 226 14.78 9.09 1.10
C ALA A 226 13.95 9.66 -0.07
N ARG A 227 13.66 8.86 -1.11
CA ARG A 227 12.89 9.26 -2.29
C ARG A 227 11.49 8.67 -2.33
N ALA A 228 11.28 7.57 -1.61
CA ALA A 228 10.00 6.87 -1.58
C ALA A 228 8.97 7.61 -0.72
N HIS A 229 7.72 7.59 -1.16
CA HIS A 229 6.60 8.11 -0.37
C HIS A 229 5.94 7.01 0.44
N VAL A 230 5.90 5.80 -0.11
CA VAL A 230 5.29 4.62 0.48
C VAL A 230 6.23 3.44 0.28
N VAL A 231 6.31 2.56 1.29
CA VAL A 231 6.95 1.24 1.22
C VAL A 231 5.93 0.19 1.60
N MET A 232 5.84 -0.88 0.81
CA MET A 232 4.97 -2.02 1.08
C MET A 232 5.79 -3.17 1.66
N GLY A 233 5.40 -3.63 2.85
CA GLY A 233 5.94 -4.84 3.47
C GLY A 233 5.38 -6.10 2.82
N GLY A 234 6.24 -7.02 2.40
CA GLY A 234 5.81 -8.29 1.81
C GLY A 234 5.30 -9.28 2.87
N HIS A 235 4.36 -10.17 2.49
CA HIS A 235 3.91 -11.30 3.31
C HIS A 235 4.94 -12.45 3.28
N LEU A 236 6.15 -12.16 3.75
CA LEU A 236 7.32 -13.02 3.71
C LEU A 236 7.76 -13.37 5.12
N PHE A 237 8.54 -14.43 5.27
CA PHE A 237 9.19 -14.77 6.51
C PHE A 237 10.71 -14.87 6.31
N HIS A 238 11.46 -14.27 7.24
CA HIS A 238 12.91 -14.46 7.36
C HIS A 238 13.33 -14.19 8.81
N PRO A 239 14.12 -15.07 9.46
CA PRO A 239 14.41 -14.99 10.90
C PRO A 239 15.20 -13.73 11.31
N ARG A 240 15.91 -13.09 10.38
CA ARG A 240 16.56 -11.78 10.63
C ARG A 240 15.54 -10.66 10.87
N PHE A 241 14.43 -10.67 10.12
CA PHE A 241 13.47 -9.58 10.09
C PHE A 241 12.20 -9.89 10.89
N SER A 242 11.84 -11.15 11.01
CA SER A 242 10.60 -11.58 11.65
C SER A 242 10.69 -11.59 13.17
N ASP A 243 9.61 -11.20 13.85
CA ASP A 243 9.44 -11.40 15.27
C ASP A 243 8.87 -12.79 15.51
N GLY A 244 9.73 -13.74 15.96
CA GLY A 244 9.37 -15.15 16.04
C GLY A 244 9.01 -15.72 14.67
N GLU A 245 7.86 -16.37 14.55
CA GLU A 245 7.35 -16.97 13.30
C GLU A 245 6.38 -16.08 12.52
N LEU A 246 6.29 -14.78 12.87
CA LEU A 246 5.38 -13.85 12.21
C LEU A 246 5.86 -13.45 10.81
N PRO A 247 4.96 -13.22 9.86
CA PRO A 247 5.30 -12.58 8.60
C PRO A 247 5.91 -11.19 8.83
N ILE A 248 6.76 -10.74 7.92
CA ILE A 248 7.41 -9.42 7.95
C ILE A 248 6.40 -8.29 8.08
N THR A 249 5.25 -8.41 7.45
CA THR A 249 4.13 -7.46 7.58
C THR A 249 3.69 -7.26 9.04
N PHE A 250 3.90 -8.24 9.92
CA PHE A 250 3.54 -8.20 11.34
C PHE A 250 4.75 -8.05 12.26
N SER A 251 5.92 -7.73 11.73
CA SER A 251 7.16 -7.66 12.50
C SER A 251 7.60 -6.21 12.78
N THR A 252 7.65 -5.86 14.06
CA THR A 252 8.23 -4.60 14.55
C THR A 252 9.71 -4.51 14.19
N ARG A 253 10.45 -5.62 14.26
CA ARG A 253 11.85 -5.69 13.86
C ARG A 253 12.05 -5.28 12.41
N ALA A 254 11.20 -5.78 11.49
CA ALA A 254 11.27 -5.42 10.09
C ALA A 254 10.92 -3.96 9.84
N LEU A 255 9.77 -3.51 10.36
CA LEU A 255 9.19 -2.24 9.95
C LEU A 255 9.68 -1.05 10.78
N GLN A 256 9.89 -1.23 12.09
CA GLN A 256 10.45 -0.15 12.93
C GLN A 256 11.97 -0.21 12.95
N SER A 257 12.57 -1.31 13.44
CA SER A 257 14.02 -1.33 13.64
C SER A 257 14.79 -1.29 12.32
N GLU A 258 14.43 -2.10 11.32
CA GLU A 258 15.17 -2.13 10.06
C GLU A 258 14.75 -0.97 9.14
N LEU A 259 13.48 -0.90 8.74
CA LEU A 259 13.04 0.06 7.72
C LEU A 259 13.05 1.52 8.22
N ARG A 260 12.53 1.79 9.45
CA ARG A 260 12.50 3.14 10.00
C ARG A 260 13.84 3.58 10.57
N ASP A 261 14.36 2.81 11.54
CA ASP A 261 15.51 3.28 12.33
C ASP A 261 16.83 3.12 11.56
N GLN A 262 17.05 1.96 10.91
CA GLN A 262 18.33 1.70 10.21
C GLN A 262 18.35 2.29 8.81
N LEU A 263 17.28 2.12 8.01
CA LEU A 263 17.23 2.65 6.66
C LEU A 263 16.74 4.11 6.58
N GLY A 264 16.24 4.68 7.69
CA GLY A 264 15.81 6.07 7.78
C GLY A 264 14.54 6.40 7.00
N PHE A 265 13.67 5.41 6.73
CA PHE A 265 12.44 5.66 6.00
C PHE A 265 11.42 6.43 6.83
N SER A 266 11.01 7.61 6.35
CA SER A 266 10.07 8.50 7.04
C SER A 266 8.67 8.56 6.42
N GLY A 267 8.47 7.98 5.22
CA GLY A 267 7.17 7.94 4.54
C GLY A 267 6.17 6.96 5.17
N ALA A 268 5.03 6.75 4.52
CA ALA A 268 4.02 5.80 4.99
C ALA A 268 4.41 4.34 4.68
N ILE A 269 4.18 3.43 5.61
CA ILE A 269 4.31 1.98 5.39
C ILE A 269 2.91 1.41 5.15
N ILE A 270 2.75 0.68 4.06
CA ILE A 270 1.49 0.01 3.71
C ILE A 270 1.67 -1.51 3.78
N THR A 271 0.63 -2.22 4.23
CA THR A 271 0.60 -3.68 4.09
C THR A 271 0.48 -4.08 2.62
N ASP A 272 0.97 -5.25 2.23
CA ASP A 272 0.38 -5.95 1.09
C ASP A 272 -1.05 -6.35 1.44
N ASP A 273 -1.84 -6.83 0.45
CA ASP A 273 -3.27 -7.10 0.66
C ASP A 273 -3.49 -8.16 1.75
N LEU A 274 -4.15 -7.77 2.83
CA LEU A 274 -4.43 -8.67 3.95
C LEU A 274 -5.42 -9.80 3.59
N ASP A 275 -6.08 -9.74 2.43
CA ASP A 275 -6.90 -10.84 1.92
C ASP A 275 -6.10 -11.93 1.18
N MET A 276 -4.77 -11.76 1.00
CA MET A 276 -3.92 -12.77 0.37
C MET A 276 -3.80 -14.06 1.19
N GLY A 277 -3.59 -15.17 0.48
CA GLY A 277 -3.53 -16.50 1.09
C GLY A 277 -2.44 -16.67 2.14
N ALA A 278 -1.33 -15.93 2.05
CA ALA A 278 -0.28 -15.92 3.06
C ALA A 278 -0.78 -15.48 4.45
N ILE A 279 -1.79 -14.63 4.49
CA ILE A 279 -2.39 -14.12 5.73
C ILE A 279 -3.66 -14.89 6.07
N ARG A 280 -4.62 -14.98 5.14
CA ARG A 280 -5.97 -15.51 5.42
C ARG A 280 -6.01 -16.99 5.81
N LYS A 281 -4.99 -17.77 5.48
CA LYS A 281 -4.90 -19.18 5.89
C LYS A 281 -4.54 -19.38 7.36
N SER A 282 -3.89 -18.37 7.98
CA SER A 282 -3.33 -18.51 9.34
C SER A 282 -3.84 -17.48 10.33
N TYR A 283 -4.42 -16.37 9.86
CA TYR A 283 -4.86 -15.25 10.69
C TYR A 283 -6.29 -14.85 10.36
N SER A 284 -7.05 -14.46 11.39
CA SER A 284 -8.29 -13.72 11.21
C SER A 284 -7.98 -12.32 10.66
N LEU A 285 -8.97 -11.66 10.04
CA LEU A 285 -8.76 -10.29 9.55
C LEU A 285 -8.56 -9.30 10.70
N GLU A 286 -9.26 -9.49 11.83
CA GLU A 286 -9.03 -8.74 13.08
C GLU A 286 -7.57 -8.84 13.53
N ASP A 287 -7.06 -10.05 13.62
CA ASP A 287 -5.70 -10.30 14.09
C ASP A 287 -4.67 -9.70 13.11
N ALA A 288 -4.91 -9.83 11.81
CA ALA A 288 -4.08 -9.27 10.77
C ALA A 288 -4.01 -7.73 10.83
N VAL A 289 -5.15 -7.06 10.96
CA VAL A 289 -5.22 -5.59 11.08
C VAL A 289 -4.50 -5.11 12.34
N VAL A 290 -4.81 -5.69 13.50
CA VAL A 290 -4.21 -5.26 14.77
C VAL A 290 -2.70 -5.48 14.76
N ARG A 291 -2.21 -6.65 14.33
CA ARG A 291 -0.77 -6.94 14.23
C ARG A 291 -0.07 -6.04 13.23
N SER A 292 -0.71 -5.72 12.11
CA SER A 292 -0.15 -4.77 11.13
C SER A 292 0.10 -3.40 11.74
N LEU A 293 -0.88 -2.86 12.47
CA LEU A 293 -0.74 -1.57 13.15
C LEU A 293 0.32 -1.61 14.25
N GLN A 294 0.35 -2.68 15.06
CA GLN A 294 1.38 -2.89 16.10
C GLN A 294 2.79 -2.91 15.49
N ALA A 295 2.97 -3.61 14.36
CA ALA A 295 4.25 -3.76 13.71
C ALA A 295 4.80 -2.47 13.10
N GLY A 296 3.94 -1.49 12.82
CA GLY A 296 4.37 -0.21 12.28
C GLY A 296 3.82 0.16 10.91
N ASN A 297 2.89 -0.62 10.35
CA ASN A 297 2.17 -0.19 9.15
C ASN A 297 1.29 1.02 9.46
N ASP A 298 1.25 1.98 8.54
CA ASP A 298 0.45 3.19 8.63
C ASP A 298 -0.82 3.10 7.77
N LEU A 299 -0.75 2.35 6.67
CA LEU A 299 -1.88 2.07 5.78
C LEU A 299 -2.18 0.58 5.76
N ILE A 300 -3.44 0.24 5.84
CA ILE A 300 -3.96 -1.12 5.82
C ILE A 300 -4.71 -1.34 4.52
N LEU A 301 -4.19 -2.23 3.67
CA LEU A 301 -4.78 -2.59 2.39
C LEU A 301 -5.61 -3.87 2.54
N MET A 302 -6.88 -3.79 2.17
CA MET A 302 -7.81 -4.92 2.14
C MET A 302 -8.61 -4.89 0.84
N SER A 303 -8.42 -5.89 -0.01
CA SER A 303 -9.13 -5.95 -1.30
C SER A 303 -10.64 -6.12 -1.16
N ASN A 304 -11.10 -6.70 -0.05
CA ASN A 304 -12.53 -6.84 0.30
C ASN A 304 -13.41 -7.32 -0.89
N SER A 305 -12.84 -8.15 -1.76
CA SER A 305 -13.48 -8.52 -3.03
C SER A 305 -13.85 -9.99 -3.12
N LEU A 306 -13.16 -10.88 -2.37
CA LEU A 306 -13.44 -12.32 -2.37
C LEU A 306 -14.66 -12.66 -1.51
N ALA A 307 -14.81 -12.01 -0.37
CA ALA A 307 -15.94 -12.11 0.55
C ALA A 307 -16.31 -10.70 1.00
N TYR A 308 -16.96 -9.96 0.10
CA TYR A 308 -17.30 -8.56 0.34
C TYR A 308 -18.05 -8.36 1.64
N ASP A 309 -17.49 -7.55 2.51
CA ASP A 309 -18.06 -7.15 3.79
C ASP A 309 -18.32 -5.63 3.79
N PRO A 310 -19.59 -5.19 3.67
CA PRO A 310 -19.93 -3.76 3.68
C PRO A 310 -19.64 -3.07 5.02
N ASP A 311 -19.59 -3.83 6.11
CA ASP A 311 -19.37 -3.32 7.48
C ASP A 311 -17.90 -3.36 7.89
N LEU A 312 -16.99 -3.72 6.98
CA LEU A 312 -15.56 -3.88 7.27
C LEU A 312 -14.93 -2.65 7.94
N PRO A 313 -15.22 -1.40 7.55
CA PRO A 313 -14.67 -0.22 8.23
C PRO A 313 -15.11 -0.12 9.69
N ASP A 314 -16.40 -0.30 9.99
CA ASP A 314 -16.93 -0.24 11.35
C ASP A 314 -16.38 -1.38 12.22
N LYS A 315 -16.28 -2.59 11.69
CA LYS A 315 -15.64 -3.74 12.37
C LYS A 315 -14.16 -3.44 12.69
N THR A 316 -13.46 -2.79 11.76
CA THR A 316 -12.04 -2.43 11.97
C THR A 316 -11.88 -1.46 13.13
N VAL A 317 -12.77 -0.48 13.25
CA VAL A 317 -12.78 0.43 14.41
C VAL A 317 -12.99 -0.35 15.71
N ASP A 318 -13.94 -1.30 15.74
CA ASP A 318 -14.21 -2.13 16.92
C ASP A 318 -13.02 -3.00 17.31
N TRP A 319 -12.31 -3.59 16.34
CA TRP A 319 -11.09 -4.36 16.57
C TRP A 319 -9.96 -3.50 17.17
N VAL A 320 -9.76 -2.29 16.63
CA VAL A 320 -8.75 -1.36 17.12
C VAL A 320 -9.08 -0.87 18.54
N LEU A 321 -10.35 -0.53 18.80
CA LEU A 321 -10.80 -0.13 20.15
C LEU A 321 -10.57 -1.24 21.16
N ARG A 322 -10.89 -2.49 20.81
CA ARG A 322 -10.64 -3.65 21.66
C ARG A 322 -9.15 -3.84 21.91
N ALA A 323 -8.33 -3.73 20.86
CA ALA A 323 -6.88 -3.85 21.00
C ALA A 323 -6.27 -2.75 21.90
N ILE A 324 -6.81 -1.51 21.84
CA ILE A 324 -6.41 -0.42 22.75
C ILE A 324 -6.82 -0.74 24.18
N ALA A 325 -8.08 -1.16 24.42
CA ALA A 325 -8.57 -1.52 25.75
C ALA A 325 -7.77 -2.67 26.38
N GLU A 326 -7.35 -3.63 25.57
CA GLU A 326 -6.49 -4.76 25.98
C GLU A 326 -4.99 -4.42 26.03
N GLN A 327 -4.62 -3.18 25.82
CA GLN A 327 -3.22 -2.70 25.78
C GLN A 327 -2.34 -3.40 24.72
N ARG A 328 -2.93 -3.99 23.69
CA ARG A 328 -2.23 -4.58 22.56
C ARG A 328 -1.79 -3.52 21.55
N LEU A 329 -2.52 -2.41 21.43
CA LEU A 329 -2.18 -1.29 20.56
C LEU A 329 -2.21 0.01 21.36
N SER A 330 -1.15 0.84 21.25
CA SER A 330 -1.14 2.13 21.90
C SER A 330 -1.81 3.22 21.04
N VAL A 331 -2.48 4.16 21.70
CA VAL A 331 -3.05 5.36 21.05
C VAL A 331 -1.95 6.18 20.36
N ALA A 332 -0.76 6.24 20.96
CA ALA A 332 0.38 6.93 20.37
C ALA A 332 0.77 6.34 19.00
N ARG A 333 0.79 4.99 18.88
CA ARG A 333 1.07 4.32 17.60
C ARG A 333 -0.01 4.60 16.55
N LEU A 334 -1.28 4.61 16.97
CA LEU A 334 -2.38 4.94 16.05
C LEU A 334 -2.27 6.39 15.56
N ARG A 335 -1.95 7.33 16.44
CA ARG A 335 -1.75 8.74 16.10
C ARG A 335 -0.56 8.94 15.15
N ASP A 336 0.55 8.27 15.41
CA ASP A 336 1.75 8.30 14.58
C ASP A 336 1.45 7.79 13.14
N ALA A 337 0.67 6.71 12.99
CA ALA A 337 0.20 6.26 11.68
C ALA A 337 -0.67 7.31 10.98
N TYR A 338 -1.64 7.83 11.71
CA TYR A 338 -2.57 8.84 11.20
C TYR A 338 -1.84 10.07 10.68
N GLU A 339 -0.87 10.60 11.43
CA GLU A 339 -0.10 11.78 11.04
C GLU A 339 0.68 11.56 9.74
N ARG A 340 1.32 10.38 9.55
CA ARG A 340 2.02 10.07 8.30
C ARG A 340 1.06 9.94 7.11
N VAL A 341 -0.10 9.33 7.33
CA VAL A 341 -1.11 9.20 6.27
C VAL A 341 -1.70 10.57 5.90
N VAL A 342 -1.95 11.44 6.86
CA VAL A 342 -2.41 12.82 6.58
C VAL A 342 -1.35 13.59 5.78
N GLN A 343 -0.08 13.50 6.13
CA GLN A 343 1.02 14.13 5.37
C GLN A 343 1.10 13.58 3.93
N LEU A 344 0.95 12.28 3.75
CA LEU A 344 0.91 11.66 2.42
C LEU A 344 -0.27 12.20 1.60
N LYS A 345 -1.46 12.25 2.18
CA LYS A 345 -2.67 12.74 1.52
C LYS A 345 -2.55 14.20 1.11
N GLN A 346 -2.08 15.08 2.00
CA GLN A 346 -1.86 16.50 1.72
C GLN A 346 -0.91 16.72 0.53
N ARG A 347 0.08 15.85 0.37
CA ARG A 347 1.06 15.96 -0.72
C ARG A 347 0.48 15.54 -2.08
N PHE A 348 -0.49 14.64 -2.11
CA PHE A 348 -1.03 14.04 -3.33
C PHE A 348 -2.54 14.21 -3.50
N GLU A 349 -3.16 15.12 -2.74
CA GLU A 349 -4.58 15.40 -2.85
C GLU A 349 -5.00 15.87 -4.25
N PHE A 350 -6.28 15.68 -4.58
CA PHE A 350 -6.84 16.18 -5.80
C PHE A 350 -7.25 17.65 -5.63
N ILE A 351 -6.72 18.52 -6.48
CA ILE A 351 -7.20 19.88 -6.58
C ILE A 351 -8.42 19.84 -7.51
N LEU A 352 -9.61 19.78 -6.92
CA LEU A 352 -10.85 19.89 -7.70
C LEU A 352 -10.98 21.33 -8.22
N PRO A 353 -11.39 21.52 -9.49
CA PRO A 353 -11.69 22.85 -9.98
C PRO A 353 -12.79 23.46 -9.11
N ALA A 354 -12.60 24.71 -8.68
CA ALA A 354 -13.64 25.44 -8.00
C ALA A 354 -14.87 25.46 -8.93
N PHE A 355 -15.99 24.92 -8.44
CA PHE A 355 -17.25 25.04 -9.15
C PHE A 355 -17.61 26.54 -9.20
N GLY A 356 -17.52 27.14 -10.40
CA GLY A 356 -18.00 28.46 -10.68
C GLY A 356 -19.51 28.50 -10.74
#